data_89b31d060c30a05de1a4a8614a8012c0
#
_entry.id   89b31d060c30a05de1a4a8614a8012c0
#
_cell.length_a   1.000
_cell.length_b   1.000
_cell.length_c   1.000
_cell.angle_alpha   90.00
_cell.angle_beta   90.00
_cell.angle_gamma   90.00
#
_symmetry.space_group_name_H-M   'P 1'
#
loop_
_entity.id
_entity.type
_entity.pdbx_description
1 polymer ?
#
loop_
_entity_poly.entity_id
_entity_poly.type
_entity_poly.pdbx_seq_one_letter_code
_entity_poly.pdbx_strand_id
1 'polypeptide(L)'
;MNKHILILSIMSFFISLESCKKDDDDPELPQVIENEPESITKVRLSFESTNPTGKSFAAEWSDSDGVGGNLASIDTIRLDNGQTYDLDVSFIDGSGNSEEDLTFEIQ
;
A
#
# COMPACT_ATOMS: atom_id res chain seq x y z
N MET A 1 41.43 -3.13 67.08
CA MET A 1 40.77 -3.41 65.78
C MET A 1 40.09 -2.19 65.33
N ASN A 2 40.69 -1.56 64.31
CA ASN A 2 40.38 -0.18 63.94
C ASN A 2 39.08 -0.14 63.12
N LYS A 3 38.07 0.51 63.68
CA LYS A 3 36.76 0.76 63.03
C LYS A 3 36.86 1.63 61.74
N HIS A 4 38.02 2.16 61.43
CA HIS A 4 38.25 3.01 60.28
C HIS A 4 38.57 2.29 58.97
N ILE A 5 38.90 0.99 59.03
CA ILE A 5 39.23 0.19 57.85
C ILE A 5 37.96 -0.33 57.18
N LEU A 6 36.85 -0.43 57.91
CA LEU A 6 35.59 -0.97 57.38
C LEU A 6 34.80 0.06 56.59
N ILE A 7 35.05 1.36 56.80
CA ILE A 7 34.38 2.45 56.10
C ILE A 7 35.02 2.71 54.74
N LEU A 8 36.31 2.41 54.57
CA LEU A 8 37.01 2.63 53.29
C LEU A 8 36.65 1.58 52.19
N SER A 9 36.16 0.42 52.63
CA SER A 9 35.82 -0.65 51.67
C SER A 9 34.43 -0.54 51.03
N ILE A 10 33.57 0.34 51.56
CA ILE A 10 32.18 0.51 51.06
C ILE A 10 32.11 1.61 50.01
N MET A 11 33.11 2.43 49.90
CA MET A 11 33.09 3.60 49.02
C MET A 11 33.65 3.33 47.61
N SER A 12 34.10 2.12 47.32
CA SER A 12 34.71 1.75 46.04
C SER A 12 33.72 1.03 45.06
N PHE A 13 32.43 0.93 45.39
CA PHE A 13 31.46 0.20 44.56
C PHE A 13 30.45 1.08 43.85
N PHE A 14 30.65 2.41 43.86
CA PHE A 14 29.67 3.33 43.25
C PHE A 14 30.17 4.08 41.99
N ILE A 15 31.15 3.52 41.30
CA ILE A 15 31.59 4.12 40.03
C ILE A 15 31.54 3.08 38.96
N SER A 16 30.43 3.00 38.27
CA SER A 16 30.29 2.66 36.83
C SER A 16 28.85 2.33 36.46
N LEU A 17 28.03 3.35 36.50
CA LEU A 17 26.85 3.41 35.61
C LEU A 17 27.04 4.68 34.79
N GLU A 18 28.10 4.75 34.01
CA GLU A 18 28.08 5.57 32.83
C GLU A 18 27.19 4.87 31.83
N SER A 19 25.93 5.25 31.88
CA SER A 19 25.00 5.10 30.78
C SER A 19 25.68 5.64 29.54
N CYS A 20 26.08 4.77 28.62
CA CYS A 20 26.32 5.13 27.25
C CYS A 20 25.05 5.86 26.76
N LYS A 21 25.11 7.21 26.68
CA LYS A 21 24.29 7.90 25.72
C LYS A 21 24.74 7.38 24.38
N LYS A 22 23.94 6.51 23.79
CA LYS A 22 23.92 6.34 22.35
C LYS A 22 23.56 7.73 21.81
N ASP A 23 24.51 8.42 21.25
CA ASP A 23 24.22 9.40 20.24
C ASP A 23 23.60 8.62 19.08
N ASP A 24 22.28 8.61 19.03
CA ASP A 24 21.50 8.13 17.90
C ASP A 24 21.61 9.18 16.78
N ASP A 25 22.82 9.40 16.27
CA ASP A 25 23.06 9.84 14.91
C ASP A 25 23.06 8.59 14.01
N ASP A 26 22.02 7.79 14.12
CA ASP A 26 21.67 6.83 13.09
C ASP A 26 21.12 7.69 11.94
N PRO A 27 21.76 7.70 10.77
CA PRO A 27 21.17 8.36 9.62
C PRO A 27 19.79 7.73 9.43
N GLU A 28 18.74 8.55 9.55
CA GLU A 28 17.38 8.14 9.25
C GLU A 28 17.44 7.41 7.92
N LEU A 29 17.38 6.07 8.00
CA LEU A 29 17.17 5.26 6.82
C LEU A 29 15.92 5.83 6.15
N PRO A 30 15.97 6.12 4.84
CA PRO A 30 14.78 6.60 4.16
C PRO A 30 13.64 5.66 4.54
N GLN A 31 12.59 6.23 5.12
CA GLN A 31 11.37 5.51 5.44
C GLN A 31 10.98 4.80 4.15
N VAL A 32 11.22 3.50 4.10
CA VAL A 32 10.57 2.67 3.09
C VAL A 32 9.10 2.87 3.40
N ILE A 33 8.43 3.68 2.58
CA ILE A 33 6.97 3.71 2.56
C ILE A 33 6.63 2.28 2.17
N GLU A 34 6.30 1.47 3.17
CA GLU A 34 5.76 0.16 2.96
C GLU A 34 4.42 0.43 2.29
N ASN A 35 4.40 0.33 0.95
CA ASN A 35 3.16 0.35 0.22
C ASN A 35 2.34 -0.80 0.80
N GLU A 36 1.29 -0.44 1.52
CA GLU A 36 0.30 -1.43 1.91
C GLU A 36 -0.14 -2.15 0.63
N PRO A 37 -0.33 -3.45 0.66
CA PRO A 37 -0.73 -4.18 -0.53
C PRO A 37 -2.07 -3.60 -1.02
N GLU A 38 -2.00 -2.86 -2.11
CA GLU A 38 -3.16 -2.29 -2.76
C GLU A 38 -4.05 -3.42 -3.25
N SER A 39 -5.30 -3.35 -2.90
CA SER A 39 -6.27 -4.38 -3.25
C SER A 39 -7.06 -3.91 -4.46
N ILE A 40 -6.76 -4.46 -5.64
CA ILE A 40 -7.58 -4.19 -6.82
C ILE A 40 -8.89 -4.95 -6.66
N THR A 41 -9.98 -4.21 -6.43
CA THR A 41 -11.33 -4.76 -6.29
C THR A 41 -12.17 -4.56 -7.53
N LYS A 42 -11.69 -3.73 -8.48
CA LYS A 42 -12.42 -3.41 -9.70
C LYS A 42 -11.46 -3.12 -10.85
N VAL A 43 -11.79 -3.66 -12.02
CA VAL A 43 -11.13 -3.33 -13.29
C VAL A 43 -12.19 -2.81 -14.23
N ARG A 44 -11.99 -1.60 -14.73
CA ARG A 44 -12.89 -0.96 -15.70
C ARG A 44 -12.21 -0.89 -17.06
N LEU A 45 -12.91 -1.33 -18.08
CA LEU A 45 -12.53 -1.25 -19.48
C LEU A 45 -13.45 -0.24 -20.17
N SER A 46 -12.90 0.86 -20.67
CA SER A 46 -13.64 1.88 -21.40
C SER A 46 -13.26 1.82 -22.87
N PHE A 47 -14.25 1.51 -23.71
CA PHE A 47 -14.08 1.43 -25.15
C PHE A 47 -14.67 2.65 -25.80
N GLU A 48 -13.85 3.44 -26.49
CA GLU A 48 -14.29 4.59 -27.26
C GLU A 48 -14.15 4.32 -28.75
N SER A 49 -15.26 4.42 -29.49
CA SER A 49 -15.21 4.21 -30.94
C SER A 49 -14.41 5.33 -31.61
N THR A 50 -13.44 4.96 -32.44
CA THR A 50 -12.70 5.90 -33.28
C THR A 50 -13.57 6.48 -34.40
N ASN A 51 -14.74 5.89 -34.66
CA ASN A 51 -15.72 6.38 -35.62
C ASN A 51 -16.63 7.42 -34.91
N PRO A 52 -16.77 8.68 -35.44
CA PRO A 52 -17.61 9.71 -34.83
C PRO A 52 -19.09 9.32 -34.64
N THR A 53 -19.59 8.35 -35.42
CA THR A 53 -20.95 7.82 -35.30
C THR A 53 -21.03 6.51 -34.52
N GLY A 54 -19.87 5.99 -34.08
CA GLY A 54 -19.78 4.76 -33.30
C GLY A 54 -20.26 4.97 -31.86
N LYS A 55 -20.53 3.86 -31.20
CA LYS A 55 -20.95 3.85 -29.79
C LYS A 55 -19.75 3.54 -28.91
N SER A 56 -19.64 4.27 -27.81
CA SER A 56 -18.72 3.95 -26.73
C SER A 56 -19.46 3.16 -25.66
N PHE A 57 -18.75 2.29 -24.94
CA PHE A 57 -19.29 1.54 -23.81
C PHE A 57 -18.20 1.21 -22.82
N ALA A 58 -18.60 0.83 -21.61
CA ALA A 58 -17.68 0.35 -20.58
C ALA A 58 -18.12 -1.04 -20.13
N ALA A 59 -17.15 -1.84 -19.71
CA ALA A 59 -17.35 -3.13 -19.06
C ALA A 59 -16.54 -3.17 -17.78
N GLU A 60 -17.06 -3.84 -16.77
CA GLU A 60 -16.45 -3.86 -15.45
C GLU A 60 -16.38 -5.30 -14.92
N TRP A 61 -15.23 -5.62 -14.34
CA TRP A 61 -15.06 -6.70 -13.39
C TRP A 61 -15.01 -6.09 -11.99
N SER A 62 -15.78 -6.64 -11.04
CA SER A 62 -15.84 -6.12 -9.67
C SER A 62 -15.93 -7.28 -8.68
N ASP A 63 -15.04 -7.27 -7.71
CA ASP A 63 -14.94 -8.20 -6.58
C ASP A 63 -14.75 -7.39 -5.30
N SER A 64 -15.85 -6.94 -4.72
CA SER A 64 -15.83 -5.99 -3.59
C SER A 64 -15.42 -6.60 -2.26
N ASP A 65 -15.49 -7.92 -2.11
CA ASP A 65 -15.16 -8.65 -0.89
C ASP A 65 -13.87 -9.49 -1.03
N GLY A 66 -13.23 -9.44 -2.20
CA GLY A 66 -11.93 -10.03 -2.45
C GLY A 66 -11.92 -11.54 -2.56
N VAL A 67 -10.71 -12.10 -2.64
CA VAL A 67 -10.50 -13.53 -2.87
C VAL A 67 -11.13 -14.39 -1.78
N GLY A 68 -12.06 -15.27 -2.17
CA GLY A 68 -12.72 -16.21 -1.27
C GLY A 68 -14.08 -15.77 -0.73
N GLY A 69 -14.53 -14.58 -1.13
CA GLY A 69 -15.87 -14.07 -0.84
C GLY A 69 -16.95 -14.55 -1.81
N ASN A 70 -17.82 -13.63 -2.20
CA ASN A 70 -18.83 -13.91 -3.23
C ASN A 70 -18.15 -13.97 -4.60
N LEU A 71 -18.88 -14.47 -5.60
CA LEU A 71 -18.36 -14.46 -6.97
C LEU A 71 -18.28 -13.02 -7.49
N ALA A 72 -17.17 -12.70 -8.16
CA ALA A 72 -17.01 -11.42 -8.84
C ALA A 72 -18.14 -11.17 -9.84
N SER A 73 -18.56 -9.92 -9.94
CA SER A 73 -19.47 -9.46 -11.00
C SER A 73 -18.64 -9.16 -12.25
N ILE A 74 -19.10 -9.66 -13.39
CA ILE A 74 -18.39 -9.50 -14.67
C ILE A 74 -19.37 -9.08 -15.75
N ASP A 75 -19.12 -7.93 -16.39
CA ASP A 75 -19.89 -7.47 -17.53
C ASP A 75 -19.49 -8.21 -18.81
N THR A 76 -20.46 -8.36 -19.69
CA THR A 76 -20.20 -8.91 -21.02
C THR A 76 -19.77 -7.81 -21.98
N ILE A 77 -18.59 -7.96 -22.59
CA ILE A 77 -18.10 -7.06 -23.63
C ILE A 77 -18.75 -7.40 -24.96
N ARG A 78 -19.39 -6.41 -25.58
CA ARG A 78 -20.04 -6.54 -26.91
C ARG A 78 -19.52 -5.44 -27.82
N LEU A 79 -18.70 -5.82 -28.79
CA LEU A 79 -18.13 -4.93 -29.79
C LEU A 79 -18.90 -5.06 -31.11
N ASP A 80 -19.09 -3.94 -31.79
CA ASP A 80 -19.66 -3.92 -33.12
C ASP A 80 -18.64 -4.41 -34.15
N ASN A 81 -19.06 -5.29 -35.05
CA ASN A 81 -18.19 -5.84 -36.06
C ASN A 81 -17.69 -4.74 -37.03
N GLY A 82 -16.40 -4.79 -37.36
CA GLY A 82 -15.78 -3.84 -38.29
C GLY A 82 -15.54 -2.44 -37.71
N GLN A 83 -15.68 -2.25 -36.39
CA GLN A 83 -15.34 -1.00 -35.71
C GLN A 83 -13.96 -1.11 -35.06
N THR A 84 -13.32 0.04 -34.92
CA THR A 84 -12.09 0.21 -34.14
C THR A 84 -12.40 1.00 -32.87
N TYR A 85 -11.80 0.59 -31.77
CA TYR A 85 -12.00 1.23 -30.46
C TYR A 85 -10.64 1.56 -29.84
N ASP A 86 -10.59 2.70 -29.21
CA ASP A 86 -9.56 3.00 -28.21
C ASP A 86 -10.01 2.38 -26.89
N LEU A 87 -9.07 1.75 -26.18
CA LEU A 87 -9.33 1.06 -24.92
C LEU A 87 -8.53 1.74 -23.81
N ASP A 88 -9.25 2.24 -22.81
CA ASP A 88 -8.68 2.63 -21.52
C ASP A 88 -8.96 1.55 -20.47
N VAL A 89 -7.95 1.27 -19.66
CA VAL A 89 -8.02 0.30 -18.55
C VAL A 89 -7.75 1.04 -17.25
N SER A 90 -8.68 0.96 -16.32
CA SER A 90 -8.51 1.51 -14.97
C SER A 90 -8.54 0.39 -13.94
N PHE A 91 -7.62 0.48 -12.97
CA PHE A 91 -7.54 -0.39 -11.80
C PHE A 91 -7.99 0.41 -10.58
N ILE A 92 -8.92 -0.13 -9.82
CA ILE A 92 -9.59 0.62 -8.77
C ILE A 92 -9.60 -0.21 -7.48
N ASP A 93 -9.23 0.42 -6.38
CA ASP A 93 -9.50 -0.07 -5.04
C ASP A 93 -10.82 0.54 -4.53
N GLY A 94 -11.81 -0.30 -4.32
CA GLY A 94 -13.10 0.05 -3.74
C GLY A 94 -13.32 -0.56 -2.36
N SER A 95 -12.28 -1.05 -1.70
CA SER A 95 -12.37 -1.66 -0.37
C SER A 95 -12.63 -0.63 0.74
N GLY A 96 -12.30 0.64 0.50
CA GLY A 96 -12.49 1.76 1.42
C GLY A 96 -13.88 2.42 1.33
N ASN A 97 -14.01 3.58 1.99
CA ASN A 97 -15.22 4.41 1.94
C ASN A 97 -15.38 5.19 0.62
N SER A 98 -14.35 5.24 -0.19
CA SER A 98 -14.31 5.86 -1.52
C SER A 98 -13.47 5.00 -2.46
N GLU A 99 -13.81 5.00 -3.73
CA GLU A 99 -13.00 4.34 -4.76
C GLU A 99 -11.71 5.15 -4.97
N GLU A 100 -10.58 4.45 -5.08
CA GLU A 100 -9.27 4.99 -5.39
C GLU A 100 -8.79 4.42 -6.72
N ASP A 101 -8.32 5.30 -7.61
CA ASP A 101 -7.81 4.90 -8.92
C ASP A 101 -6.30 4.63 -8.83
N LEU A 102 -5.93 3.37 -8.95
CA LEU A 102 -4.56 2.88 -8.86
C LEU A 102 -3.86 2.75 -10.22
N THR A 103 -4.48 3.21 -11.30
CA THR A 103 -3.99 2.99 -12.67
C THR A 103 -2.57 3.51 -12.87
N PHE A 104 -2.20 4.61 -12.21
CA PHE A 104 -0.88 5.21 -12.32
C PHE A 104 0.17 4.62 -11.38
N GLU A 105 -0.23 3.83 -10.40
CA GLU A 105 0.65 3.25 -9.39
C GLU A 105 1.20 1.87 -9.80
N ILE A 106 0.54 1.23 -10.77
CA ILE A 106 0.86 -0.12 -11.25
C ILE A 106 1.88 -0.11 -12.42
N GLN A 107 2.36 1.06 -12.84
CA GLN A 107 3.29 1.21 -13.98
C GLN A 107 4.76 0.99 -13.59
#